data_536f22b4903138c0f52279b9ffd17745
#
_entry.id   536f22b4903138c0f52279b9ffd17745
#
_cell.length_a   1.000
_cell.length_b   1.000
_cell.length_c   1.000
_cell.angle_alpha   90.00
_cell.angle_beta   90.00
_cell.angle_gamma   90.00
#
_symmetry.space_group_name_H-M   'P 1'
#
loop_
_entity.id
_entity.type
_entity.pdbx_description
1 polymer ?
#
loop_
_entity_poly.entity_id
_entity_poly.type
_entity_poly.pdbx_seq_one_letter_code
_entity_poly.pdbx_strand_id
1 'polypeptide(L)'
;MIPTSHVFEGTADNYPFENELKVEDFEGHGLQVFEGPMITVLGTSLQNRDVLRYFSKSSWKAIGLEMEGAHYQKAIQAASWIRGNIKSSVKLRYAYYASDNPLETGSTLASGGLGADGVKPTYLITIKILNKIFAP
;
A
#
# COMPACT_ATOMS: atom_id res chain seq x y z
N MET A 1 -1.00 5.47 -4.31
CA MET A 1 -1.24 5.46 -2.85
C MET A 1 0.07 5.32 -2.13
N ILE A 2 0.33 6.19 -1.17
CA ILE A 2 1.54 6.20 -0.33
C ILE A 2 1.12 5.78 1.08
N PRO A 3 1.42 4.56 1.52
CA PRO A 3 1.00 4.10 2.84
C PRO A 3 1.79 4.75 3.97
N THR A 4 1.10 5.08 5.05
CA THR A 4 1.68 5.48 6.34
C THR A 4 1.67 4.35 7.35
N SER A 5 0.86 3.34 7.11
CA SER A 5 0.78 2.12 7.91
C SER A 5 0.11 1.01 7.10
N HIS A 6 0.35 -0.23 7.52
CA HIS A 6 -0.43 -1.38 7.09
C HIS A 6 -1.21 -1.92 8.28
N VAL A 7 -2.49 -2.15 8.10
CA VAL A 7 -3.37 -2.76 9.11
C VAL A 7 -3.78 -4.13 8.63
N PHE A 8 -3.52 -5.16 9.42
CA PHE A 8 -3.98 -6.50 9.09
C PHE A 8 -5.43 -6.70 9.51
N GLU A 9 -6.29 -6.95 8.55
CA GLU A 9 -7.73 -7.15 8.79
C GLU A 9 -8.02 -8.22 9.83
N GLY A 10 -7.31 -9.36 9.77
CA GLY A 10 -7.59 -10.53 10.59
C GLY A 10 -7.43 -10.30 12.08
N THR A 11 -6.51 -9.45 12.50
CA THR A 11 -6.21 -9.18 13.92
C THR A 11 -6.37 -7.71 14.30
N ALA A 12 -6.61 -6.83 13.34
CA ALA A 12 -6.57 -5.38 13.48
C ALA A 12 -5.20 -4.83 13.96
N ASP A 13 -4.14 -5.64 13.86
CA ASP A 13 -2.79 -5.16 14.16
C ASP A 13 -2.38 -4.07 13.18
N ASN A 14 -1.89 -2.97 13.70
CA ASN A 14 -1.42 -1.83 12.93
C ASN A 14 0.11 -1.80 12.93
N TYR A 15 0.68 -1.67 11.73
CA TYR A 15 2.12 -1.58 11.49
C TYR A 15 2.45 -0.20 10.91
N PRO A 16 2.57 0.85 11.74
CA PRO A 16 2.98 2.17 11.27
C PRO A 16 4.47 2.17 10.93
N PHE A 17 4.85 3.01 9.97
CA PHE A 17 6.25 3.15 9.58
C PHE A 17 6.51 4.51 8.95
N GLU A 18 7.78 4.89 8.87
CA GLU A 18 8.21 6.04 8.07
C GLU A 18 8.46 5.59 6.63
N ASN A 19 7.61 6.05 5.73
CA ASN A 19 7.79 5.80 4.31
C ASN A 19 8.75 6.84 3.72
N GLU A 20 9.85 6.39 3.13
CA GLU A 20 10.81 7.31 2.49
C GLU A 20 10.26 7.91 1.19
N LEU A 21 9.29 7.24 0.55
CA LEU A 21 8.53 7.84 -0.55
C LEU A 21 7.48 8.79 0.01
N LYS A 22 7.40 9.98 -0.58
CA LYS A 22 6.46 11.05 -0.20
C LYS A 22 5.53 11.37 -1.36
N VAL A 23 4.41 12.00 -1.04
CA VAL A 23 3.44 12.47 -2.05
C VAL A 23 4.14 13.36 -3.08
N GLU A 24 5.03 14.23 -2.63
CA GLU A 24 5.76 15.19 -3.47
C GLU A 24 6.64 14.51 -4.52
N ASP A 25 7.11 13.28 -4.27
CA ASP A 25 7.89 12.52 -5.25
C ASP A 25 7.10 12.22 -6.53
N PHE A 26 5.77 12.28 -6.46
CA PHE A 26 4.86 11.95 -7.57
C PHE A 26 4.14 13.15 -8.17
N GLU A 27 4.46 14.35 -7.73
CA GLU A 27 3.89 15.59 -8.29
C GLU A 27 4.31 15.81 -9.74
N GLY A 28 3.44 16.47 -10.51
CA GLY A 28 3.73 16.85 -11.89
C GLY A 28 3.58 15.75 -12.94
N HIS A 29 3.11 14.55 -12.55
CA HIS A 29 2.94 13.42 -13.46
C HIS A 29 1.48 13.18 -13.91
N GLY A 30 0.55 14.08 -13.53
CA GLY A 30 -0.87 13.93 -13.86
C GLY A 30 -1.56 12.81 -13.10
N LEU A 31 -1.01 12.40 -11.94
CA LEU A 31 -1.55 11.35 -11.09
C LEU A 31 -2.21 11.96 -9.86
N GLN A 32 -3.32 11.36 -9.44
CA GLN A 32 -3.89 11.62 -8.13
C GLN A 32 -3.19 10.74 -7.09
N VAL A 33 -2.63 11.35 -6.05
CA VAL A 33 -1.86 10.66 -5.02
C VAL A 33 -2.57 10.77 -3.67
N PHE A 34 -2.77 9.63 -3.01
CA PHE A 34 -3.37 9.54 -1.69
C PHE A 34 -2.33 9.04 -0.69
N GLU A 35 -2.37 9.58 0.52
CA GLU A 35 -1.53 9.14 1.64
C GLU A 35 -2.41 8.71 2.81
N GLY A 36 -2.09 7.59 3.44
CA GLY A 36 -2.82 7.09 4.59
C GLY A 36 -2.65 5.59 4.83
N PRO A 37 -3.47 5.02 5.73
CA PRO A 37 -3.42 3.60 6.04
C PRO A 37 -3.88 2.74 4.87
N MET A 38 -3.19 1.62 4.67
CA MET A 38 -3.59 0.53 3.78
C MET A 38 -4.07 -0.66 4.62
N ILE A 39 -5.10 -1.34 4.17
CA ILE A 39 -5.58 -2.56 4.83
C ILE A 39 -5.06 -3.78 4.08
N THR A 40 -4.38 -4.66 4.79
CA THR A 40 -4.05 -5.99 4.30
C THR A 40 -5.23 -6.91 4.54
N VAL A 41 -5.93 -7.26 3.47
CA VAL A 41 -7.18 -8.01 3.53
C VAL A 41 -7.00 -9.51 3.37
N LEU A 42 -7.98 -10.26 3.87
CA LEU A 42 -8.03 -11.72 3.75
C LEU A 42 -8.66 -12.22 2.43
N GLY A 43 -9.07 -11.31 1.57
CA GLY A 43 -9.63 -11.63 0.26
C GLY A 43 -11.16 -11.66 0.24
N THR A 44 -11.82 -12.39 1.13
CA THR A 44 -13.28 -12.49 1.16
C THR A 44 -13.99 -11.19 1.49
N SER A 45 -13.35 -10.32 2.28
CA SER A 45 -13.84 -8.97 2.61
C SER A 45 -14.00 -8.08 1.38
N LEU A 46 -13.27 -8.33 0.30
CA LEU A 46 -13.39 -7.59 -0.96
C LEU A 46 -14.78 -7.75 -1.62
N GLN A 47 -15.53 -8.77 -1.22
CA GLN A 47 -16.88 -9.04 -1.71
C GLN A 47 -17.98 -8.42 -0.84
N ASN A 48 -17.61 -7.79 0.28
CA ASN A 48 -18.56 -7.22 1.23
C ASN A 48 -18.46 -5.69 1.24
N ARG A 49 -19.43 -5.02 0.60
CA ARG A 49 -19.46 -3.55 0.51
C ARG A 49 -19.54 -2.84 1.85
N ASP A 50 -20.21 -3.42 2.83
CA ASP A 50 -20.35 -2.79 4.14
C ASP A 50 -19.02 -2.81 4.90
N VAL A 51 -18.27 -3.90 4.80
CA VAL A 51 -16.91 -4.00 5.34
C VAL A 51 -15.98 -3.00 4.65
N LEU A 52 -16.04 -2.90 3.33
CA LEU A 52 -15.22 -1.94 2.57
C LEU A 52 -15.53 -0.49 2.94
N ARG A 53 -16.81 -0.15 3.11
CA ARG A 53 -17.23 1.18 3.58
C ARG A 53 -16.76 1.43 5.01
N TYR A 54 -16.82 0.42 5.86
CA TYR A 54 -16.28 0.52 7.22
C TYR A 54 -14.80 0.88 7.22
N PHE A 55 -13.98 0.21 6.44
CA PHE A 55 -12.55 0.53 6.35
C PHE A 55 -12.29 1.97 5.90
N SER A 56 -13.09 2.47 4.97
CA SER A 56 -12.93 3.81 4.41
C SER A 56 -13.49 4.91 5.32
N LYS A 57 -14.63 4.68 5.99
CA LYS A 57 -15.40 5.69 6.71
C LYS A 57 -15.17 5.68 8.23
N SER A 58 -14.67 4.58 8.80
CA SER A 58 -14.36 4.48 10.22
C SER A 58 -13.11 5.26 10.60
N SER A 59 -12.71 5.16 11.86
CA SER A 59 -11.45 5.71 12.35
C SER A 59 -10.21 5.17 11.66
N TRP A 60 -10.31 4.03 10.98
CA TRP A 60 -9.20 3.47 10.19
C TRP A 60 -8.86 4.34 8.97
N LYS A 61 -9.85 4.98 8.35
CA LYS A 61 -9.68 5.90 7.21
C LYS A 61 -8.76 5.33 6.12
N ALA A 62 -8.94 4.05 5.81
CA ALA A 62 -8.12 3.37 4.83
C ALA A 62 -8.22 4.03 3.45
N ILE A 63 -7.10 4.20 2.81
CA ILE A 63 -7.01 4.76 1.46
C ILE A 63 -7.03 3.68 0.39
N GLY A 64 -6.75 2.44 0.75
CA GLY A 64 -6.71 1.33 -0.18
C GLY A 64 -6.57 -0.02 0.53
N LEU A 65 -6.66 -1.07 -0.28
CA LEU A 65 -6.60 -2.46 0.14
C LEU A 65 -5.50 -3.17 -0.66
N GLU A 66 -4.82 -4.09 0.00
CA GLU A 66 -3.81 -4.97 -0.60
C GLU A 66 -3.74 -6.27 0.20
N MET A 67 -2.89 -7.21 -0.12
CA MET A 67 -2.94 -8.54 0.48
C MET A 67 -1.65 -8.98 1.17
N GLU A 68 -0.55 -8.23 1.06
CA GLU A 68 0.77 -8.66 1.52
C GLU A 68 1.46 -7.70 2.51
N GLY A 69 1.10 -6.42 2.51
CA GLY A 69 1.87 -5.37 3.16
C GLY A 69 2.08 -5.56 4.66
N ALA A 70 1.03 -5.91 5.41
CA ALA A 70 1.16 -6.15 6.85
C ALA A 70 2.02 -7.37 7.15
N HIS A 71 1.91 -8.42 6.35
CA HIS A 71 2.72 -9.63 6.50
C HIS A 71 4.19 -9.36 6.24
N TYR A 72 4.49 -8.62 5.17
CA TYR A 72 5.84 -8.20 4.83
C TYR A 72 6.45 -7.36 5.95
N GLN A 73 5.70 -6.39 6.46
CA GLN A 73 6.17 -5.49 7.51
C GLN A 73 6.38 -6.21 8.84
N LYS A 74 5.49 -7.15 9.19
CA LYS A 74 5.67 -8.02 10.35
C LYS A 74 6.94 -8.86 10.24
N ALA A 75 7.24 -9.38 9.05
CA ALA A 75 8.47 -10.14 8.81
C ALA A 75 9.72 -9.28 8.98
N ILE A 76 9.71 -8.02 8.51
CA ILE A 76 10.80 -7.07 8.72
C ILE A 76 11.00 -6.78 10.20
N GLN A 77 9.95 -6.53 10.96
CA GLN A 77 10.02 -6.30 12.39
C GLN A 77 10.62 -7.50 13.13
N ALA A 78 10.18 -8.71 12.83
CA ALA A 78 10.71 -9.93 13.43
C ALA A 78 12.18 -10.12 13.09
N ALA A 79 12.59 -9.88 11.85
CA ALA A 79 13.98 -9.96 11.42
C ALA A 79 14.88 -8.91 12.10
N SER A 80 14.33 -7.73 12.39
CA SER A 80 15.05 -6.64 13.06
C SER A 80 15.09 -6.83 14.57
N TRP A 81 13.94 -6.94 15.22
CA TRP A 81 13.83 -6.89 16.68
C TRP A 81 14.16 -8.21 17.37
N ILE A 82 13.85 -9.33 16.73
CA ILE A 82 14.01 -10.66 17.33
C ILE A 82 15.32 -11.29 16.89
N ARG A 83 15.61 -11.27 15.59
CA ARG A 83 16.75 -11.99 15.01
C ARG A 83 17.97 -11.11 14.78
N GLY A 84 17.82 -9.79 14.75
CA GLY A 84 18.91 -8.85 14.46
C GLY A 84 19.50 -8.93 13.05
N ASN A 85 18.80 -9.57 12.11
CA ASN A 85 19.26 -9.74 10.72
C ASN A 85 19.06 -8.49 9.88
N ILE A 86 18.15 -7.62 10.28
CA ILE A 86 17.88 -6.34 9.62
C ILE A 86 18.11 -5.22 10.63
N LYS A 87 18.81 -4.18 10.22
CA LYS A 87 19.03 -3.01 11.09
C LYS A 87 17.72 -2.29 11.37
N SER A 88 17.53 -1.78 12.58
CA SER A 88 16.36 -0.97 12.95
C SER A 88 16.24 0.32 12.15
N SER A 89 17.35 0.79 11.56
CA SER A 89 17.40 1.97 10.69
C SER A 89 17.12 1.67 9.22
N VAL A 90 16.61 0.47 8.89
CA VAL A 90 16.28 0.12 7.51
C VAL A 90 15.29 1.10 6.92
N LYS A 91 15.55 1.53 5.69
CA LYS A 91 14.66 2.43 4.94
C LYS A 91 13.56 1.63 4.27
N LEU A 92 12.32 2.05 4.47
CA LEU A 92 11.15 1.43 3.87
C LEU A 92 10.57 2.33 2.78
N ARG A 93 10.21 1.73 1.65
CA ARG A 93 9.68 2.43 0.48
C ARG A 93 8.52 1.65 -0.08
N TYR A 94 7.32 2.17 0.11
CA TYR A 94 6.10 1.57 -0.39
C TYR A 94 5.32 2.57 -1.22
N ALA A 95 4.83 2.14 -2.35
CA ALA A 95 3.80 2.84 -3.10
C ALA A 95 2.97 1.83 -3.87
N TYR A 96 1.69 2.13 -4.05
CA TYR A 96 0.75 1.27 -4.74
C TYR A 96 0.01 2.05 -5.82
N TYR A 97 -0.30 1.41 -6.94
CA TYR A 97 -1.32 1.93 -7.84
C TYR A 97 -2.65 1.21 -7.59
N ALA A 98 -3.76 1.92 -7.77
CA ALA A 98 -5.08 1.30 -7.70
C ALA A 98 -5.40 0.63 -9.04
N SER A 99 -5.56 -0.68 -9.04
CA SER A 99 -5.95 -1.45 -10.23
C SER A 99 -7.45 -1.36 -10.50
N ASP A 100 -8.24 -1.23 -9.44
CA ASP A 100 -9.69 -1.20 -9.48
C ASP A 100 -10.26 -0.53 -8.23
N ASN A 101 -11.55 -0.25 -8.25
CA ASN A 101 -12.29 0.24 -7.09
C ASN A 101 -13.37 -0.79 -6.71
N PRO A 102 -13.17 -1.56 -5.63
CA PRO A 102 -14.10 -2.61 -5.26
C PRO A 102 -15.48 -2.09 -4.81
N LEU A 103 -15.64 -0.78 -4.58
CA LEU A 103 -16.93 -0.15 -4.28
C LEU A 103 -17.75 0.18 -5.54
N GLU A 104 -17.11 0.19 -6.70
CA GLU A 104 -17.79 0.41 -7.97
C GLU A 104 -18.40 -0.89 -8.51
N THR A 105 -19.63 -0.80 -9.00
CA THR A 105 -20.29 -1.93 -9.61
C THR A 105 -19.63 -2.29 -10.93
N GLY A 106 -19.21 -3.55 -11.08
CA GLY A 106 -18.52 -4.04 -12.26
C GLY A 106 -17.04 -3.73 -12.35
N SER A 107 -16.49 -2.99 -11.38
CA SER A 107 -15.04 -2.78 -11.28
C SER A 107 -14.41 -3.96 -10.55
N THR A 108 -13.70 -4.79 -11.28
CA THR A 108 -12.96 -5.94 -10.73
C THR A 108 -11.57 -5.99 -11.33
N LEU A 109 -10.66 -6.68 -10.64
CA LEU A 109 -9.30 -6.90 -11.13
C LEU A 109 -9.30 -7.56 -12.53
N ALA A 110 -10.28 -8.44 -12.76
CA ALA A 110 -10.45 -9.15 -14.03
C ALA A 110 -10.99 -8.26 -15.17
N SER A 111 -11.63 -7.13 -14.86
CA SER A 111 -12.14 -6.18 -15.86
C SER A 111 -11.13 -5.11 -16.25
N GLY A 112 -10.01 -4.98 -15.53
CA GLY A 112 -8.90 -4.11 -15.91
C GLY A 112 -8.17 -4.67 -17.12
N GLY A 113 -7.82 -3.81 -18.10
CA GLY A 113 -7.23 -4.20 -19.38
C GLY A 113 -5.85 -4.86 -19.29
N LEU A 114 -5.77 -6.09 -18.85
CA LEU A 114 -4.55 -6.91 -18.80
C LEU A 114 -3.34 -6.24 -18.10
N GLY A 115 -3.61 -5.32 -17.16
CA GLY A 115 -2.57 -4.61 -16.43
C GLY A 115 -1.89 -3.47 -17.21
N ALA A 116 -2.34 -3.15 -18.41
CA ALA A 116 -1.77 -2.06 -19.21
C ALA A 116 -1.83 -0.72 -18.49
N ASP A 117 -2.93 -0.44 -17.76
CA ASP A 117 -3.11 0.79 -17.00
C ASP A 117 -2.15 0.93 -15.81
N GLY A 118 -1.58 -0.16 -15.34
CA GLY A 118 -0.60 -0.19 -14.26
C GLY A 118 0.84 0.08 -14.70
N VAL A 119 1.14 0.06 -16.01
CA VAL A 119 2.51 0.18 -16.52
C VAL A 119 3.13 1.53 -16.14
N LYS A 120 2.46 2.63 -16.43
CA LYS A 120 2.97 3.97 -16.12
C LYS A 120 3.17 4.21 -14.62
N PRO A 121 2.17 3.98 -13.74
CA PRO A 121 2.37 4.18 -12.31
C PRO A 121 3.43 3.24 -11.73
N THR A 122 3.49 1.99 -12.15
CA THR A 122 4.52 1.04 -11.69
C THR A 122 5.91 1.49 -12.10
N TYR A 123 6.08 1.95 -13.34
CA TYR A 123 7.35 2.51 -13.81
C TYR A 123 7.78 3.72 -12.97
N LEU A 124 6.86 4.66 -12.71
CA LEU A 124 7.15 5.84 -11.88
C LEU A 124 7.55 5.45 -10.46
N ILE A 125 6.82 4.53 -9.83
CA ILE A 125 7.16 4.02 -8.50
C ILE A 125 8.57 3.44 -8.50
N THR A 126 8.88 2.60 -9.47
CA THR A 126 10.20 1.97 -9.61
C THR A 126 11.31 3.01 -9.72
N ILE A 127 11.15 4.00 -10.61
CA ILE A 127 12.14 5.07 -10.78
C ILE A 127 12.32 5.89 -9.50
N LYS A 128 11.24 6.21 -8.78
CA LYS A 128 11.34 6.95 -7.52
C LYS A 128 12.07 6.15 -6.45
N ILE A 129 11.82 4.85 -6.35
CA ILE A 129 12.54 3.96 -5.43
C ILE A 129 14.03 3.91 -5.79
N LEU A 130 14.36 3.69 -7.06
CA LEU A 130 15.74 3.63 -7.52
C LEU A 130 16.47 4.96 -7.28
N ASN A 131 15.82 6.08 -7.50
CA ASN A 131 16.40 7.39 -7.20
C ASN A 131 16.71 7.56 -5.71
N LYS A 132 15.85 7.07 -4.80
CA LYS A 132 16.13 7.10 -3.35
C LYS A 132 17.30 6.19 -2.96
N ILE A 133 17.54 5.12 -3.71
CA ILE A 133 18.64 4.18 -3.44
C ILE A 133 19.98 4.74 -3.97
N PHE A 134 19.99 5.27 -5.17
CA PHE A 134 21.21 5.60 -5.90
C PHE A 134 21.53 7.10 -5.97
N ALA A 135 20.55 7.97 -5.74
CA ALA A 135 20.81 9.40 -5.63
C ALA A 135 21.06 9.78 -4.16
N PRO A 136 22.21 10.34 -3.85
CA PRO A 136 22.53 10.77 -2.48
C PRO A 136 21.65 11.96 -2.03
#